data_f157c162576b498a6b7366c5e4ddca99
#
_entry.id   f157c162576b498a6b7366c5e4ddca99
#
_cell.length_a   1.000
_cell.length_b   1.000
_cell.length_c   1.000
_cell.angle_alpha   90.00
_cell.angle_beta   90.00
_cell.angle_gamma   90.00
#
_symmetry.space_group_name_H-M   'P 1'
#
loop_
_entity.id
_entity.type
_entity.pdbx_description
1 polymer ?
#
loop_
_entity_poly.entity_id
_entity_poly.type
_entity_poly.pdbx_seq_one_letter_code
_entity_poly.pdbx_strand_id
1 'polypeptide(L)'
;SSDWFDPEWMFGVTDGFDIVIGNPPYIRQEKIKDLKPDLKKQNYEVYTSTADIYVYFYEKGYKLLKDRGILSYITSNKWMRAKYGEKLRKFLKEKTTVIELIDFSGYRVFEQTVDTCIVLFRKEKPPKGHLVSFLEVKSDVENLEELLRSKRNLKVEQETGEVLREIDSWQQVSTWGELRDWRHAYTWKNIYQEKLGADVWTLGDEKVLALKEKIEKVGKPLKDWNVKIYRGILTGFNEAFIIDTETRNRILANCKTEEERKRTEEIIKPVLRGRDIGRYYYKWAGLWMILANRGIDIHYYNCILEHLNSFKESLEKRAGNQKWYELQASPSKEKINLLLMDKIGYSDIGFRFGYIPQEFVGLNTVYFIIPNKHISDRKRVLSYLLGLLNSRLIKFYYYSTAQVLSNKTTRGFSIYIETLPIPPITQQNQPIADQIVKLVDQILSIKKQNPDEDTSHLEKQIDQLVYKLYDLTEEEIKII
;
A
#
# COMPACT_ATOMS: atom_id res chain seq x y z
N SER A 1 -0.08 -21.59 29.27
CA SER A 1 0.91 -21.71 30.36
C SER A 1 1.43 -23.12 30.36
N SER A 2 2.72 -23.30 30.45
CA SER A 2 3.31 -24.60 30.73
C SER A 2 3.11 -24.87 32.23
N ASP A 3 2.63 -26.06 32.57
CA ASP A 3 2.33 -26.46 33.96
C ASP A 3 3.56 -26.47 34.89
N TRP A 4 4.76 -26.32 34.30
CA TRP A 4 6.03 -26.29 35.02
C TRP A 4 6.50 -24.87 35.39
N PHE A 5 5.90 -23.79 34.86
CA PHE A 5 6.32 -22.42 35.13
C PHE A 5 5.49 -21.81 36.26
N ASP A 6 6.08 -21.75 37.43
CA ASP A 6 5.52 -21.13 38.63
C ASP A 6 6.48 -20.05 39.14
N PRO A 7 6.15 -18.74 38.94
CA PRO A 7 7.01 -17.62 39.32
C PRO A 7 7.25 -17.53 40.83
N GLU A 8 6.26 -17.89 41.65
CA GLU A 8 6.37 -17.86 43.11
C GLU A 8 7.35 -18.93 43.58
N TRP A 9 7.14 -20.18 43.18
CA TRP A 9 8.01 -21.29 43.56
C TRP A 9 9.42 -21.16 42.97
N MET A 10 9.57 -20.73 41.71
CA MET A 10 10.86 -20.68 41.02
C MET A 10 11.69 -19.45 41.39
N PHE A 11 11.07 -18.31 41.66
CA PHE A 11 11.73 -17.01 41.78
C PHE A 11 11.28 -16.19 42.99
N GLY A 12 10.37 -16.67 43.81
CA GLY A 12 9.79 -15.92 44.93
C GLY A 12 8.94 -14.71 44.50
N VAL A 13 8.41 -14.72 43.26
CA VAL A 13 7.65 -13.61 42.70
C VAL A 13 6.16 -13.83 42.95
N THR A 14 5.56 -13.13 43.90
CA THR A 14 4.14 -13.23 44.28
C THR A 14 3.25 -12.24 43.57
N ASP A 15 3.71 -10.98 43.37
CA ASP A 15 2.89 -9.87 42.87
C ASP A 15 3.10 -9.56 41.38
N GLY A 16 3.90 -10.37 40.70
CA GLY A 16 4.30 -10.16 39.31
C GLY A 16 5.70 -9.55 39.17
N PHE A 17 6.15 -9.40 37.93
CA PHE A 17 7.51 -8.94 37.62
C PHE A 17 7.60 -7.40 37.57
N ASP A 18 8.75 -6.86 37.98
CA ASP A 18 9.07 -5.43 37.81
C ASP A 18 9.22 -5.06 36.36
N ILE A 19 9.84 -5.93 35.57
CA ILE A 19 10.16 -5.70 34.17
C ILE A 19 9.88 -6.98 33.38
N VAL A 20 9.18 -6.81 32.27
CA VAL A 20 8.97 -7.84 31.25
C VAL A 20 9.57 -7.32 29.94
N ILE A 21 10.63 -7.97 29.46
CA ILE A 21 11.29 -7.62 28.19
C ILE A 21 11.28 -8.80 27.25
N GLY A 22 11.10 -8.57 25.94
CA GLY A 22 11.11 -9.69 25.01
C GLY A 22 11.01 -9.30 23.54
N ASN A 23 11.24 -10.32 22.73
CA ASN A 23 11.00 -10.32 21.29
C ASN A 23 9.99 -11.44 20.97
N PRO A 24 8.68 -11.17 21.09
CA PRO A 24 7.64 -12.15 20.80
C PRO A 24 7.72 -12.70 19.37
N PRO A 25 7.35 -13.96 19.13
CA PRO A 25 7.49 -14.58 17.81
C PRO A 25 6.57 -13.91 16.78
N TYR A 26 7.08 -13.66 15.56
CA TYR A 26 6.36 -13.04 14.44
C TYR A 26 5.63 -14.08 13.58
N ILE A 27 4.81 -14.90 14.22
CA ILE A 27 4.05 -15.95 13.53
C ILE A 27 2.71 -15.37 13.04
N ARG A 28 2.50 -15.44 11.72
CA ARG A 28 1.28 -14.92 11.10
C ARG A 28 0.07 -15.75 11.47
N GLN A 29 -1.10 -15.10 11.49
CA GLN A 29 -2.37 -15.67 11.88
C GLN A 29 -2.78 -16.94 11.10
N GLU A 30 -2.30 -17.11 9.85
CA GLU A 30 -2.55 -18.29 9.03
C GLU A 30 -1.86 -19.55 9.60
N LYS A 31 -0.71 -19.38 10.27
CA LYS A 31 0.09 -20.48 10.84
C LYS A 31 -0.32 -20.87 12.27
N ILE A 32 -1.20 -20.10 12.90
CA ILE A 32 -1.69 -20.36 14.27
C ILE A 32 -3.17 -20.74 14.31
N LYS A 33 -3.73 -21.24 13.22
CA LYS A 33 -5.16 -21.60 13.12
C LYS A 33 -5.59 -22.57 14.22
N ASP A 34 -4.76 -23.56 14.51
CA ASP A 34 -5.04 -24.58 15.50
C ASP A 34 -4.98 -24.06 16.95
N LEU A 35 -4.25 -22.98 17.20
CA LEU A 35 -4.16 -22.33 18.50
C LEU A 35 -5.32 -21.34 18.77
N LYS A 36 -6.06 -20.91 17.74
CA LYS A 36 -7.11 -19.89 17.87
C LYS A 36 -8.23 -20.26 18.85
N PRO A 37 -8.74 -21.51 18.90
CA PRO A 37 -9.74 -21.90 19.89
C PRO A 37 -9.25 -21.71 21.32
N ASP A 38 -8.01 -22.05 21.62
CA ASP A 38 -7.42 -21.94 22.94
C ASP A 38 -7.10 -20.47 23.30
N LEU A 39 -6.60 -19.69 22.36
CA LEU A 39 -6.42 -18.24 22.52
C LEU A 39 -7.77 -17.55 22.81
N LYS A 40 -8.85 -17.97 22.19
CA LYS A 40 -10.19 -17.46 22.45
C LYS A 40 -10.67 -17.80 23.87
N LYS A 41 -10.41 -19.03 24.36
CA LYS A 41 -10.73 -19.44 25.73
C LYS A 41 -9.98 -18.64 26.80
N GLN A 42 -8.81 -18.09 26.48
CA GLN A 42 -8.02 -17.25 27.39
C GLN A 42 -8.65 -15.87 27.66
N ASN A 43 -9.73 -15.51 26.96
CA ASN A 43 -10.46 -14.25 27.12
C ASN A 43 -9.57 -12.99 27.07
N TYR A 44 -8.60 -12.96 26.14
CA TYR A 44 -7.80 -11.76 25.91
C TYR A 44 -8.69 -10.61 25.39
N GLU A 45 -8.59 -9.43 25.99
CA GLU A 45 -9.25 -8.21 25.51
C GLU A 45 -8.78 -7.86 24.08
N VAL A 46 -7.49 -8.09 23.78
CA VAL A 46 -6.88 -7.85 22.47
C VAL A 46 -7.23 -8.92 21.42
N TYR A 47 -8.03 -9.94 21.78
CA TYR A 47 -8.33 -11.05 20.87
C TYR A 47 -9.07 -10.59 19.61
N THR A 48 -8.50 -10.92 18.45
CA THR A 48 -9.15 -10.92 17.14
C THR A 48 -8.75 -12.16 16.35
N SER A 49 -9.69 -12.71 15.55
CA SER A 49 -9.42 -13.93 14.77
C SER A 49 -8.35 -13.76 13.66
N THR A 50 -8.00 -12.51 13.35
CA THR A 50 -7.04 -12.15 12.28
C THR A 50 -5.73 -11.60 12.82
N ALA A 51 -5.52 -11.57 14.14
CA ALA A 51 -4.28 -11.08 14.74
C ALA A 51 -3.16 -12.11 14.66
N ASP A 52 -1.95 -11.62 14.42
CA ASP A 52 -0.72 -12.38 14.55
C ASP A 52 -0.42 -12.67 16.03
N ILE A 53 0.36 -13.73 16.31
CA ILE A 53 0.52 -14.25 17.68
C ILE A 53 1.09 -13.21 18.66
N TYR A 54 1.99 -12.33 18.20
CA TYR A 54 2.63 -11.34 19.06
C TYR A 54 1.65 -10.35 19.72
N VAL A 55 0.47 -10.15 19.15
CA VAL A 55 -0.57 -9.27 19.70
C VAL A 55 -1.02 -9.75 21.08
N TYR A 56 -1.15 -11.06 21.25
CA TYR A 56 -1.56 -11.66 22.52
C TYR A 56 -0.48 -11.58 23.60
N PHE A 57 0.81 -11.49 23.17
CA PHE A 57 1.92 -11.34 24.10
C PHE A 57 1.91 -10.01 24.84
N TYR A 58 1.37 -8.93 24.24
CA TYR A 58 1.24 -7.65 24.94
C TYR A 58 0.34 -7.75 26.17
N GLU A 59 -0.85 -8.34 26.04
CA GLU A 59 -1.74 -8.53 27.17
C GLU A 59 -1.21 -9.58 28.15
N LYS A 60 -0.58 -10.66 27.65
CA LYS A 60 0.06 -11.65 28.52
C LYS A 60 1.18 -11.03 29.33
N GLY A 61 2.06 -10.25 28.70
CA GLY A 61 3.13 -9.52 29.38
C GLY A 61 2.59 -8.53 30.41
N TYR A 62 1.54 -7.77 30.06
CA TYR A 62 0.85 -6.88 31.01
C TYR A 62 0.32 -7.64 32.24
N LYS A 63 -0.25 -8.83 32.05
CA LYS A 63 -0.75 -9.67 33.18
C LYS A 63 0.38 -10.21 34.06
N LEU A 64 1.57 -10.39 33.51
CA LEU A 64 2.75 -10.84 34.26
C LEU A 64 3.41 -9.72 35.09
N LEU A 65 3.17 -8.47 34.76
CA LEU A 65 3.72 -7.34 35.50
C LEU A 65 2.98 -7.13 36.82
N LYS A 66 3.75 -6.71 37.84
CA LYS A 66 3.16 -6.04 39.03
C LYS A 66 2.62 -4.66 38.67
N ASP A 67 1.83 -4.05 39.53
CA ASP A 67 1.40 -2.67 39.35
C ASP A 67 2.60 -1.74 39.23
N ARG A 68 2.54 -0.81 38.28
CA ARG A 68 3.63 0.09 37.87
C ARG A 68 4.87 -0.60 37.29
N GLY A 69 4.85 -1.91 37.07
CA GLY A 69 5.88 -2.65 36.35
C GLY A 69 5.97 -2.21 34.88
N ILE A 70 7.11 -2.45 34.25
CA ILE A 70 7.43 -1.94 32.91
C ILE A 70 7.53 -3.10 31.92
N LEU A 71 6.88 -2.96 30.75
CA LEU A 71 7.06 -3.87 29.61
C LEU A 71 7.83 -3.16 28.50
N SER A 72 8.81 -3.87 27.92
CA SER A 72 9.48 -3.47 26.69
C SER A 72 9.50 -4.63 25.68
N TYR A 73 8.77 -4.48 24.58
CA TYR A 73 8.74 -5.47 23.50
C TYR A 73 9.18 -4.87 22.18
N ILE A 74 10.00 -5.65 21.43
CA ILE A 74 10.19 -5.42 20.00
C ILE A 74 9.28 -6.39 19.25
N THR A 75 8.42 -5.85 18.37
CA THR A 75 7.45 -6.62 17.58
C THR A 75 7.31 -6.06 16.19
N SER A 76 6.53 -6.72 15.30
CA SER A 76 6.10 -6.08 14.05
C SER A 76 5.28 -4.83 14.35
N ASN A 77 5.51 -3.75 13.58
CA ASN A 77 4.77 -2.49 13.69
C ASN A 77 3.39 -2.50 13.03
N LYS A 78 3.02 -3.61 12.35
CA LYS A 78 1.76 -3.73 11.57
C LYS A 78 0.50 -3.47 12.39
N TRP A 79 0.51 -3.84 13.68
CA TRP A 79 -0.64 -3.61 14.57
C TRP A 79 -1.00 -2.13 14.72
N MET A 80 -0.04 -1.22 14.53
CA MET A 80 -0.31 0.23 14.61
C MET A 80 -1.29 0.71 13.53
N ARG A 81 -1.30 0.04 12.36
CA ARG A 81 -2.06 0.46 11.17
C ARG A 81 -3.13 -0.55 10.74
N ALA A 82 -2.89 -1.85 10.97
CA ALA A 82 -3.80 -2.90 10.53
C ALA A 82 -5.10 -2.96 11.37
N LYS A 83 -6.20 -3.39 10.74
CA LYS A 83 -7.51 -3.54 11.41
C LYS A 83 -7.45 -4.48 12.61
N TYR A 84 -6.70 -5.57 12.52
CA TYR A 84 -6.57 -6.51 13.64
C TYR A 84 -5.89 -5.93 14.88
N GLY A 85 -5.14 -4.81 14.73
CA GLY A 85 -4.48 -4.10 15.82
C GLY A 85 -5.39 -3.16 16.63
N GLU A 86 -6.63 -2.92 16.20
CA GLU A 86 -7.55 -1.97 16.82
C GLU A 86 -7.73 -2.23 18.34
N LYS A 87 -7.99 -3.48 18.72
CA LYS A 87 -8.14 -3.84 20.13
C LYS A 87 -6.85 -3.67 20.93
N LEU A 88 -5.68 -3.96 20.34
CA LEU A 88 -4.39 -3.73 20.99
C LEU A 88 -4.14 -2.24 21.18
N ARG A 89 -4.41 -1.41 20.16
CA ARG A 89 -4.28 0.05 20.27
C ARG A 89 -5.16 0.61 21.38
N LYS A 90 -6.43 0.17 21.44
CA LYS A 90 -7.34 0.56 22.51
C LYS A 90 -6.83 0.12 23.88
N PHE A 91 -6.37 -1.13 24.00
CA PHE A 91 -5.82 -1.68 25.25
C PHE A 91 -4.62 -0.87 25.72
N LEU A 92 -3.65 -0.60 24.87
CA LEU A 92 -2.47 0.19 25.20
C LEU A 92 -2.85 1.62 25.61
N LYS A 93 -3.76 2.26 24.87
CA LYS A 93 -4.24 3.61 25.17
C LYS A 93 -4.92 3.73 26.52
N GLU A 94 -5.78 2.78 26.86
CA GLU A 94 -6.71 2.90 28.03
C GLU A 94 -6.17 2.25 29.31
N LYS A 95 -5.34 1.21 29.17
CA LYS A 95 -4.90 0.39 30.31
C LYS A 95 -3.45 0.63 30.72
N THR A 96 -2.64 1.23 29.84
CA THR A 96 -1.21 1.41 30.07
C THR A 96 -0.78 2.86 29.90
N THR A 97 0.25 3.25 30.62
CA THR A 97 0.99 4.50 30.35
C THR A 97 2.11 4.18 29.37
N VAL A 98 1.90 4.49 28.07
CA VAL A 98 2.91 4.30 27.03
C VAL A 98 3.99 5.35 27.22
N ILE A 99 5.21 4.92 27.53
CA ILE A 99 6.34 5.81 27.79
C ILE A 99 7.05 6.17 26.49
N GLU A 100 7.27 5.12 25.65
CA GLU A 100 8.07 5.27 24.45
C GLU A 100 7.58 4.33 23.34
N LEU A 101 7.64 4.84 22.13
CA LEU A 101 7.36 4.08 20.91
C LEU A 101 8.41 4.42 19.85
N ILE A 102 9.15 3.41 19.40
CA ILE A 102 10.13 3.54 18.33
C ILE A 102 9.64 2.72 17.15
N ASP A 103 9.38 3.37 16.02
CA ASP A 103 8.98 2.72 14.77
C ASP A 103 10.18 2.64 13.81
N PHE A 104 10.61 1.43 13.48
CA PHE A 104 11.69 1.17 12.54
C PHE A 104 11.16 1.03 11.10
N SER A 105 10.21 1.86 10.71
CA SER A 105 9.66 1.85 9.35
C SER A 105 10.76 2.05 8.30
N GLY A 106 11.16 0.96 7.64
CA GLY A 106 12.18 0.97 6.60
C GLY A 106 13.62 0.77 7.08
N TYR A 107 13.91 0.79 8.39
CA TYR A 107 15.20 0.41 8.95
C TYR A 107 15.24 -1.09 9.26
N ARG A 108 16.25 -1.79 8.76
CA ARG A 108 16.42 -3.22 9.03
C ARG A 108 17.06 -3.46 10.39
N VAL A 109 16.24 -3.87 11.37
CA VAL A 109 16.74 -4.32 12.68
C VAL A 109 17.19 -5.79 12.62
N PHE A 110 16.52 -6.61 11.79
CA PHE A 110 16.82 -8.04 11.62
C PHE A 110 17.10 -8.38 10.15
N GLU A 111 17.75 -9.51 9.88
CA GLU A 111 17.99 -10.01 8.52
C GLU A 111 16.69 -10.30 7.76
N GLN A 112 15.63 -10.68 8.47
CA GLN A 112 14.32 -10.94 7.89
C GLN A 112 13.60 -9.61 7.58
N THR A 113 12.85 -9.59 6.47
CA THR A 113 12.11 -8.42 5.98
C THR A 113 10.82 -8.19 6.81
N VAL A 114 10.97 -7.71 8.04
CA VAL A 114 9.85 -7.35 8.91
C VAL A 114 10.08 -5.95 9.46
N ASP A 115 9.15 -5.04 9.18
CA ASP A 115 9.15 -3.73 9.83
C ASP A 115 8.77 -3.91 11.30
N THR A 116 9.61 -3.40 12.19
CA THR A 116 9.49 -3.60 13.63
C THR A 116 9.24 -2.30 14.37
N CYS A 117 8.74 -2.42 15.59
CA CYS A 117 8.67 -1.31 16.55
C CYS A 117 9.07 -1.80 17.94
N ILE A 118 9.58 -0.87 18.76
CA ILE A 118 9.73 -1.06 20.21
C ILE A 118 8.63 -0.28 20.90
N VAL A 119 7.91 -0.95 21.81
CA VAL A 119 6.93 -0.33 22.70
C VAL A 119 7.42 -0.48 24.14
N LEU A 120 7.51 0.63 24.83
CA LEU A 120 7.79 0.69 26.27
C LEU A 120 6.57 1.26 26.99
N PHE A 121 5.96 0.51 27.89
CA PHE A 121 4.87 1.00 28.70
C PHE A 121 4.96 0.58 30.18
N ARG A 122 4.24 1.31 31.04
CA ARG A 122 4.04 0.99 32.45
C ARG A 122 2.63 0.48 32.67
N LYS A 123 2.49 -0.53 33.56
CA LYS A 123 1.19 -1.09 33.95
C LYS A 123 0.49 -0.14 34.93
N GLU A 124 -0.03 0.94 34.37
CA GLU A 124 -0.92 1.91 35.06
C GLU A 124 -1.72 2.68 34.02
N LYS A 125 -2.88 3.20 34.39
CA LYS A 125 -3.64 4.07 33.50
C LYS A 125 -2.88 5.38 33.25
N PRO A 126 -2.92 5.91 32.02
CA PRO A 126 -2.19 7.14 31.71
C PRO A 126 -2.80 8.32 32.50
N PRO A 127 -1.95 9.16 33.10
CA PRO A 127 -2.42 10.42 33.65
C PRO A 127 -2.89 11.36 32.53
N LYS A 128 -3.79 12.27 32.86
CA LYS A 128 -4.26 13.28 31.90
C LYS A 128 -3.09 14.11 31.38
N GLY A 129 -3.04 14.34 30.08
CA GLY A 129 -1.95 15.09 29.44
C GLY A 129 -0.62 14.32 29.36
N HIS A 130 -0.62 12.99 29.53
CA HIS A 130 0.60 12.20 29.40
C HIS A 130 1.15 12.24 27.95
N LEU A 131 2.46 12.51 27.85
CA LEU A 131 3.18 12.56 26.60
C LEU A 131 3.95 11.25 26.35
N VAL A 132 3.70 10.65 25.19
CA VAL A 132 4.42 9.49 24.67
C VAL A 132 5.61 9.98 23.85
N SER A 133 6.80 9.54 24.19
CA SER A 133 7.99 9.77 23.35
C SER A 133 7.96 8.89 22.12
N PHE A 134 7.97 9.47 20.94
CA PHE A 134 7.94 8.77 19.67
C PHE A 134 9.18 9.06 18.81
N LEU A 135 9.72 8.01 18.19
CA LEU A 135 10.79 8.10 17.20
C LEU A 135 10.45 7.23 15.99
N GLU A 136 10.48 7.80 14.79
CA GLU A 136 10.46 7.05 13.54
C GLU A 136 11.89 6.94 12.98
N VAL A 137 12.38 5.71 12.81
CA VAL A 137 13.73 5.43 12.29
C VAL A 137 13.63 5.03 10.82
N LYS A 138 14.23 5.82 9.93
CA LYS A 138 14.23 5.58 8.49
C LYS A 138 15.44 4.76 8.03
N SER A 139 15.42 4.27 6.78
CA SER A 139 16.42 3.37 6.21
C SER A 139 17.82 3.96 6.01
N ASP A 140 17.97 5.27 6.10
CA ASP A 140 19.20 6.03 5.88
C ASP A 140 19.96 6.38 7.17
N VAL A 141 19.56 5.81 8.33
CA VAL A 141 20.29 5.95 9.59
C VAL A 141 21.60 5.17 9.53
N GLU A 142 22.71 5.88 9.60
CA GLU A 142 24.05 5.27 9.62
C GLU A 142 24.44 4.74 11.02
N ASN A 143 24.08 5.47 12.07
CA ASN A 143 24.38 5.10 13.46
C ASN A 143 23.13 5.11 14.35
N LEU A 144 22.47 3.95 14.44
CA LEU A 144 21.26 3.76 15.25
C LEU A 144 21.52 3.98 16.75
N GLU A 145 22.69 3.57 17.25
CA GLU A 145 23.00 3.68 18.67
C GLU A 145 23.12 5.15 19.10
N GLU A 146 23.77 5.96 18.30
CA GLU A 146 23.90 7.40 18.54
C GLU A 146 22.51 8.07 18.49
N LEU A 147 21.68 7.72 17.53
CA LEU A 147 20.31 8.22 17.43
C LEU A 147 19.48 7.89 18.67
N LEU A 148 19.55 6.66 19.15
CA LEU A 148 18.81 6.25 20.36
C LEU A 148 19.35 6.94 21.63
N ARG A 149 20.65 7.17 21.71
CA ARG A 149 21.28 7.88 22.82
C ARG A 149 21.00 9.39 22.81
N SER A 150 20.72 9.98 21.65
CA SER A 150 20.45 11.42 21.50
C SER A 150 19.26 11.92 22.33
N LYS A 151 18.34 11.03 22.71
CA LYS A 151 17.21 11.35 23.60
C LYS A 151 17.63 11.84 24.97
N ARG A 152 18.78 11.41 25.48
CA ARG A 152 19.21 11.76 26.86
C ARG A 152 19.51 13.23 27.03
N ASN A 153 19.73 13.97 25.93
CA ASN A 153 20.11 15.38 25.91
C ASN A 153 18.96 16.31 25.50
N LEU A 154 17.71 15.86 25.59
CA LEU A 154 16.55 16.66 25.22
C LEU A 154 15.93 17.32 26.46
N LYS A 155 15.88 18.67 26.48
CA LYS A 155 15.01 19.43 27.39
C LYS A 155 13.64 19.66 26.74
N VAL A 156 12.58 19.49 27.51
CA VAL A 156 11.21 19.76 27.09
C VAL A 156 10.81 21.12 27.64
N GLU A 157 10.37 22.01 26.79
CA GLU A 157 9.79 23.27 27.20
C GLU A 157 8.41 23.02 27.83
N GLN A 158 8.20 23.49 29.06
CA GLN A 158 7.00 23.15 29.85
C GLN A 158 5.73 23.80 29.32
N GLU A 159 5.82 24.91 28.57
CA GLU A 159 4.63 25.66 28.07
C GLU A 159 4.16 25.20 26.70
N THR A 160 5.03 24.81 25.79
CA THR A 160 4.68 24.46 24.41
C THR A 160 4.73 22.95 24.12
N GLY A 161 5.39 22.17 24.97
CA GLY A 161 5.64 20.74 24.73
C GLY A 161 6.69 20.50 23.61
N GLU A 162 7.33 21.55 23.09
CA GLU A 162 8.41 21.40 22.13
C GLU A 162 9.70 20.92 22.78
N VAL A 163 10.38 20.02 22.09
CA VAL A 163 11.66 19.48 22.55
C VAL A 163 12.77 20.44 22.14
N LEU A 164 13.33 21.15 23.11
CA LEU A 164 14.49 22.01 22.88
C LEU A 164 15.78 21.17 23.00
N ARG A 165 16.67 21.27 22.00
CA ARG A 165 18.00 20.69 22.06
C ARG A 165 18.96 21.62 22.81
N GLU A 166 19.57 21.13 23.86
CA GLU A 166 20.85 21.72 24.32
C GLU A 166 21.99 21.23 23.41
N ILE A 167 22.53 22.14 22.60
CA ILE A 167 23.63 21.86 21.66
C ILE A 167 24.94 22.32 22.31
N ASP A 168 25.52 21.52 23.19
CA ASP A 168 26.86 21.82 23.75
C ASP A 168 28.00 21.02 23.12
N SER A 169 27.77 20.24 22.05
CA SER A 169 28.85 19.44 21.44
C SER A 169 29.07 19.65 19.92
N TRP A 170 28.67 20.80 19.37
CA TRP A 170 28.73 21.07 17.93
C TRP A 170 30.03 21.64 17.37
N GLN A 171 31.12 21.65 18.16
CA GLN A 171 32.39 22.24 17.72
C GLN A 171 33.23 21.41 16.76
N GLN A 172 32.79 20.26 16.28
CA GLN A 172 33.57 19.37 15.40
C GLN A 172 32.90 18.95 14.07
N VAL A 173 31.89 19.63 13.57
CA VAL A 173 31.34 19.32 12.21
C VAL A 173 31.72 20.44 11.25
N SER A 174 32.66 20.16 10.36
CA SER A 174 33.40 21.15 9.56
C SER A 174 32.77 21.55 8.24
N THR A 175 31.55 21.13 7.87
CA THR A 175 30.92 21.53 6.61
C THR A 175 29.40 21.74 6.72
N TRP A 176 28.97 22.97 6.44
CA TRP A 176 27.56 23.42 6.48
C TRP A 176 26.64 22.76 5.42
N GLY A 177 27.18 22.03 4.45
CA GLY A 177 26.43 21.35 3.38
C GLY A 177 25.78 20.04 3.81
N GLU A 178 26.44 19.26 4.67
CA GLU A 178 25.98 17.95 5.11
C GLU A 178 24.94 18.01 6.24
N LEU A 179 24.88 19.14 6.95
CA LEU A 179 23.96 19.35 8.08
C LEU A 179 22.50 19.60 7.68
N ARG A 180 22.22 19.91 6.42
CA ARG A 180 20.84 20.23 5.98
C ARG A 180 19.95 19.01 5.79
N ASP A 181 20.49 17.85 5.40
CA ASP A 181 19.70 16.67 5.04
C ASP A 181 19.29 15.78 6.23
N TRP A 182 20.10 15.69 7.26
CA TRP A 182 19.79 14.79 8.38
C TRP A 182 18.91 15.41 9.49
N ARG A 183 18.83 16.73 9.60
CA ARG A 183 17.93 17.41 10.57
C ARG A 183 16.45 17.14 10.34
N HIS A 184 16.05 16.74 9.13
CA HIS A 184 14.68 16.38 8.81
C HIS A 184 14.40 14.87 8.91
N ALA A 185 15.42 14.06 9.14
CA ALA A 185 15.27 12.60 9.09
C ALA A 185 14.83 11.97 10.42
N TYR A 186 15.30 12.48 11.56
CA TYR A 186 15.12 11.81 12.86
C TYR A 186 14.83 12.81 13.96
N THR A 187 13.57 12.89 14.36
CA THR A 187 13.19 13.75 15.48
C THR A 187 12.39 12.92 16.47
N TRP A 188 12.81 12.95 17.75
CA TRP A 188 11.95 12.52 18.83
C TRP A 188 10.78 13.49 18.93
N LYS A 189 9.55 12.96 18.93
CA LYS A 189 8.32 13.73 19.07
C LYS A 189 7.64 13.35 20.36
N ASN A 190 6.93 14.30 20.96
CA ASN A 190 6.06 14.02 22.07
C ASN A 190 4.60 14.09 21.59
N ILE A 191 3.84 13.03 21.86
CA ILE A 191 2.45 12.90 21.42
C ILE A 191 1.58 12.66 22.65
N TYR A 192 0.52 13.44 22.81
CA TYR A 192 -0.44 13.17 23.88
C TYR A 192 -1.07 11.80 23.69
N GLN A 193 -0.97 10.93 24.72
CA GLN A 193 -1.53 9.56 24.63
C GLN A 193 -3.04 9.58 24.39
N GLU A 194 -3.75 10.55 24.90
CA GLU A 194 -5.19 10.73 24.69
C GLU A 194 -5.55 11.00 23.22
N LYS A 195 -4.63 11.59 22.43
CA LYS A 195 -4.80 11.83 20.98
C LYS A 195 -4.54 10.58 20.13
N LEU A 196 -3.93 9.52 20.67
CA LEU A 196 -3.75 8.26 19.95
C LEU A 196 -5.13 7.63 19.68
N GLY A 197 -5.53 7.55 18.40
CA GLY A 197 -6.82 6.99 17.98
C GLY A 197 -6.93 5.49 18.20
N ALA A 198 -8.16 4.96 18.23
CA ALA A 198 -8.38 3.51 18.17
C ALA A 198 -8.13 2.97 16.74
N ASP A 199 -8.38 3.81 15.72
CA ASP A 199 -8.38 3.38 14.32
C ASP A 199 -6.98 3.13 13.76
N VAL A 200 -6.09 4.09 13.82
CA VAL A 200 -4.71 3.96 13.33
C VAL A 200 -3.78 4.85 14.16
N TRP A 201 -2.65 4.31 14.60
CA TRP A 201 -1.59 5.11 15.17
C TRP A 201 -0.66 5.58 14.06
N THR A 202 -1.07 6.64 13.37
CA THR A 202 -0.20 7.40 12.48
C THR A 202 0.49 8.47 13.33
N LEU A 203 1.74 8.22 13.64
CA LEU A 203 2.55 9.05 14.53
C LEU A 203 3.29 10.13 13.72
N GLY A 204 2.59 10.70 12.71
CA GLY A 204 3.09 11.74 11.84
C GLY A 204 3.05 13.14 12.48
N ASP A 205 3.64 14.09 11.77
CA ASP A 205 3.51 15.52 12.06
C ASP A 205 2.02 15.89 12.18
N GLU A 206 1.63 16.64 13.20
CA GLU A 206 0.22 17.10 13.39
C GLU A 206 -0.31 17.80 12.15
N LYS A 207 0.54 18.55 11.45
CA LYS A 207 0.19 19.22 10.18
C LYS A 207 -0.11 18.21 9.08
N VAL A 208 0.66 17.11 8.99
CA VAL A 208 0.41 16.01 8.03
C VAL A 208 -0.90 15.30 8.36
N LEU A 209 -1.20 15.05 9.64
CA LEU A 209 -2.45 14.44 10.07
C LEU A 209 -3.65 15.32 9.77
N ALA A 210 -3.59 16.62 10.11
CA ALA A 210 -4.64 17.60 9.82
C ALA A 210 -4.88 17.70 8.30
N LEU A 211 -3.80 17.71 7.50
CA LEU A 211 -3.90 17.72 6.04
C LEU A 211 -4.60 16.46 5.50
N LYS A 212 -4.27 15.28 6.04
CA LYS A 212 -4.93 14.03 5.66
C LYS A 212 -6.41 14.04 5.98
N GLU A 213 -6.79 14.47 7.18
CA GLU A 213 -8.20 14.60 7.56
C GLU A 213 -8.95 15.58 6.64
N LYS A 214 -8.32 16.68 6.25
CA LYS A 214 -8.88 17.63 5.29
C LYS A 214 -9.11 16.99 3.92
N ILE A 215 -8.12 16.24 3.42
CA ILE A 215 -8.20 15.53 2.14
C ILE A 215 -9.36 14.49 2.18
N GLU A 216 -9.50 13.75 3.28
CA GLU A 216 -10.55 12.75 3.47
C GLU A 216 -11.95 13.38 3.59
N LYS A 217 -12.07 14.58 4.16
CA LYS A 217 -13.35 15.30 4.25
C LYS A 217 -13.83 15.82 2.90
N VAL A 218 -12.92 16.24 2.02
CA VAL A 218 -13.24 16.78 0.69
C VAL A 218 -13.50 15.66 -0.31
N GLY A 219 -12.72 14.57 -0.24
CA GLY A 219 -12.82 13.46 -1.15
C GLY A 219 -13.73 12.35 -0.63
N LYS A 220 -14.33 11.59 -1.55
CA LYS A 220 -14.95 10.30 -1.23
C LYS A 220 -14.07 9.15 -1.75
N PRO A 221 -14.09 7.98 -1.10
CA PRO A 221 -13.30 6.83 -1.56
C PRO A 221 -13.54 6.51 -3.02
N LEU A 222 -12.48 6.21 -3.77
CA LEU A 222 -12.57 5.91 -5.22
C LEU A 222 -13.57 4.79 -5.53
N LYS A 223 -13.69 3.77 -4.65
CA LYS A 223 -14.69 2.69 -4.79
C LYS A 223 -16.12 3.20 -4.91
N ASP A 224 -16.42 4.41 -4.38
CA ASP A 224 -17.75 5.02 -4.37
C ASP A 224 -18.01 5.90 -5.62
N TRP A 225 -17.05 5.92 -6.56
CA TRP A 225 -17.11 6.65 -7.82
C TRP A 225 -17.82 5.89 -8.96
N ASN A 226 -18.56 4.83 -8.63
CA ASN A 226 -19.11 3.93 -9.64
C ASN A 226 -18.06 3.37 -10.61
N VAL A 227 -16.87 3.10 -10.09
CA VAL A 227 -15.79 2.40 -10.78
C VAL A 227 -15.53 1.05 -10.12
N LYS A 228 -14.93 0.12 -10.85
CA LYS A 228 -14.46 -1.16 -10.32
C LYS A 228 -13.01 -1.37 -10.68
N ILE A 229 -12.25 -1.96 -9.76
CA ILE A 229 -10.86 -2.31 -9.99
C ILE A 229 -10.77 -3.80 -10.32
N TYR A 230 -10.15 -4.09 -11.46
CA TYR A 230 -9.92 -5.45 -11.92
C TYR A 230 -8.43 -5.71 -12.07
N ARG A 231 -7.98 -6.84 -11.58
CA ARG A 231 -6.65 -7.35 -11.86
C ARG A 231 -6.60 -7.96 -13.26
N GLY A 232 -5.49 -7.78 -13.96
CA GLY A 232 -5.23 -8.39 -15.25
C GLY A 232 -5.20 -9.92 -15.20
N ILE A 233 -4.95 -10.53 -16.33
CA ILE A 233 -5.13 -11.96 -16.58
C ILE A 233 -3.89 -12.74 -16.12
N LEU A 234 -4.12 -13.85 -15.41
CA LEU A 234 -3.10 -14.81 -15.03
C LEU A 234 -3.10 -15.98 -16.02
N THR A 235 -2.03 -16.09 -16.79
CA THR A 235 -1.88 -17.15 -17.82
C THR A 235 -1.51 -18.49 -17.22
N GLY A 236 -0.74 -18.49 -16.12
CA GLY A 236 -0.14 -19.67 -15.52
C GLY A 236 1.17 -20.13 -16.18
N PHE A 237 1.40 -19.75 -17.43
CA PHE A 237 2.65 -19.97 -18.16
C PHE A 237 2.74 -18.93 -19.30
N ASN A 238 3.50 -17.88 -19.06
CA ASN A 238 3.52 -16.73 -19.98
C ASN A 238 4.08 -17.08 -21.37
N GLU A 239 5.08 -17.95 -21.44
CA GLU A 239 5.79 -18.31 -22.66
C GLU A 239 4.86 -18.89 -23.74
N ALA A 240 3.79 -19.56 -23.32
CA ALA A 240 2.81 -20.13 -24.26
C ALA A 240 1.74 -19.14 -24.70
N PHE A 241 1.34 -18.21 -23.81
CA PHE A 241 0.19 -17.34 -24.07
C PHE A 241 0.55 -15.90 -24.42
N ILE A 242 1.81 -15.48 -24.15
CA ILE A 242 2.29 -14.15 -24.50
C ILE A 242 3.27 -14.28 -25.66
N ILE A 243 2.88 -13.76 -26.80
CA ILE A 243 3.61 -13.87 -28.06
C ILE A 243 4.01 -12.49 -28.58
N ASP A 244 5.05 -12.43 -29.37
CA ASP A 244 5.42 -11.23 -30.10
C ASP A 244 4.62 -11.07 -31.40
N THR A 245 4.82 -9.95 -32.08
CA THR A 245 4.11 -9.66 -33.34
C THR A 245 4.49 -10.64 -34.45
N GLU A 246 5.73 -11.11 -34.49
CA GLU A 246 6.19 -12.07 -35.51
C GLU A 246 5.46 -13.43 -35.32
N THR A 247 5.43 -13.95 -34.10
CA THR A 247 4.73 -15.19 -33.76
C THR A 247 3.22 -15.06 -34.01
N ARG A 248 2.60 -13.91 -33.66
CA ARG A 248 1.21 -13.64 -34.00
C ARG A 248 0.94 -13.74 -35.50
N ASN A 249 1.76 -13.07 -36.29
CA ASN A 249 1.61 -13.08 -37.75
C ASN A 249 1.78 -14.49 -38.34
N ARG A 250 2.73 -15.27 -37.81
CA ARG A 250 2.94 -16.67 -38.19
C ARG A 250 1.73 -17.52 -37.84
N ILE A 251 1.15 -17.39 -36.65
CA ILE A 251 -0.10 -18.12 -36.27
C ILE A 251 -1.22 -17.78 -37.22
N LEU A 252 -1.44 -16.49 -37.51
CA LEU A 252 -2.52 -16.07 -38.40
C LEU A 252 -2.29 -16.52 -39.86
N ALA A 253 -1.05 -16.61 -40.31
CA ALA A 253 -0.71 -17.14 -41.64
C ALA A 253 -0.94 -18.66 -41.75
N ASN A 254 -0.83 -19.40 -40.63
CA ASN A 254 -1.08 -20.85 -40.60
C ASN A 254 -2.57 -21.24 -40.49
N CYS A 255 -3.48 -20.27 -40.36
CA CYS A 255 -4.91 -20.55 -40.34
C CYS A 255 -5.36 -21.06 -41.71
N LYS A 256 -6.13 -22.16 -41.74
CA LYS A 256 -6.53 -22.86 -42.97
C LYS A 256 -7.66 -22.17 -43.74
N THR A 257 -8.48 -21.38 -43.04
CA THR A 257 -9.60 -20.65 -43.64
C THR A 257 -9.62 -19.20 -43.15
N GLU A 258 -10.27 -18.32 -43.93
CA GLU A 258 -10.41 -16.91 -43.52
C GLU A 258 -11.31 -16.77 -42.27
N GLU A 259 -12.29 -17.68 -42.09
CA GLU A 259 -13.14 -17.73 -40.87
C GLU A 259 -12.31 -18.13 -39.65
N GLU A 260 -11.41 -19.10 -39.75
CA GLU A 260 -10.49 -19.47 -38.69
C GLU A 260 -9.56 -18.29 -38.35
N ARG A 261 -9.03 -17.63 -39.37
CA ARG A 261 -8.16 -16.47 -39.19
C ARG A 261 -8.85 -15.34 -38.42
N LYS A 262 -10.07 -14.96 -38.83
CA LYS A 262 -10.88 -13.94 -38.14
C LYS A 262 -11.16 -14.30 -36.68
N ARG A 263 -11.61 -15.53 -36.41
CA ARG A 263 -11.82 -15.99 -35.02
C ARG A 263 -10.58 -15.99 -34.20
N THR A 264 -9.45 -16.39 -34.81
CA THR A 264 -8.14 -16.40 -34.14
C THR A 264 -7.69 -14.98 -33.80
N GLU A 265 -7.85 -14.03 -34.70
CA GLU A 265 -7.53 -12.62 -34.46
C GLU A 265 -8.38 -11.99 -33.36
N GLU A 266 -9.64 -12.41 -33.22
CA GLU A 266 -10.54 -11.95 -32.15
C GLU A 266 -10.05 -12.34 -30.75
N ILE A 267 -9.39 -13.48 -30.59
CA ILE A 267 -8.89 -13.95 -29.29
C ILE A 267 -7.42 -13.64 -29.04
N ILE A 268 -6.69 -13.03 -29.98
CA ILE A 268 -5.35 -12.51 -29.80
C ILE A 268 -5.46 -11.00 -29.58
N LYS A 269 -5.14 -10.54 -28.36
CA LYS A 269 -5.25 -9.13 -28.00
C LYS A 269 -3.89 -8.53 -27.59
N PRO A 270 -3.64 -7.26 -27.90
CA PRO A 270 -2.42 -6.60 -27.40
C PRO A 270 -2.44 -6.58 -25.88
N VAL A 271 -1.28 -6.88 -25.27
CA VAL A 271 -1.17 -7.03 -23.81
C VAL A 271 -0.16 -6.05 -23.25
N LEU A 272 -0.49 -5.53 -22.04
CA LEU A 272 0.38 -4.67 -21.24
C LEU A 272 0.86 -5.40 -19.99
N ARG A 273 2.13 -5.15 -19.64
CA ARG A 273 2.75 -5.56 -18.38
C ARG A 273 2.80 -4.38 -17.43
N GLY A 274 2.97 -4.59 -16.14
CA GLY A 274 3.08 -3.51 -15.17
C GLY A 274 4.13 -2.44 -15.54
N ARG A 275 5.28 -2.85 -16.09
CA ARG A 275 6.36 -1.94 -16.54
C ARG A 275 6.03 -1.12 -17.79
N ASP A 276 5.00 -1.51 -18.54
CA ASP A 276 4.56 -0.82 -19.74
C ASP A 276 3.64 0.37 -19.42
N ILE A 277 3.17 0.48 -18.16
CA ILE A 277 2.31 1.58 -17.70
C ILE A 277 3.18 2.76 -17.30
N GLY A 278 2.99 3.88 -17.98
CA GLY A 278 3.58 5.18 -17.67
C GLY A 278 2.58 6.10 -16.96
N ARG A 279 3.05 7.30 -16.62
CA ARG A 279 2.21 8.39 -16.08
C ARG A 279 1.45 9.05 -17.22
N TYR A 280 0.12 8.98 -17.22
CA TYR A 280 -0.84 9.37 -18.26
C TYR A 280 -0.86 8.47 -19.50
N TYR A 281 0.16 7.68 -19.80
CA TYR A 281 0.30 6.92 -21.02
C TYR A 281 0.74 5.47 -20.78
N TYR A 282 0.92 4.71 -21.85
CA TYR A 282 1.50 3.36 -21.85
C TYR A 282 2.51 3.22 -23.00
N LYS A 283 3.49 2.35 -22.82
CA LYS A 283 4.48 2.02 -23.86
C LYS A 283 4.35 0.55 -24.20
N TRP A 284 3.62 0.28 -25.27
CA TRP A 284 3.39 -1.10 -25.70
C TRP A 284 4.66 -1.71 -26.29
N ALA A 285 4.99 -2.93 -25.84
CA ALA A 285 6.20 -3.64 -26.25
C ALA A 285 6.01 -4.58 -27.44
N GLY A 286 4.91 -4.44 -28.21
CA GLY A 286 4.62 -5.34 -29.34
C GLY A 286 4.18 -6.75 -28.93
N LEU A 287 3.70 -6.92 -27.68
CA LEU A 287 3.28 -8.21 -27.14
C LEU A 287 1.77 -8.41 -27.24
N TRP A 288 1.40 -9.65 -27.48
CA TRP A 288 0.01 -10.10 -27.66
C TRP A 288 -0.30 -11.23 -26.68
N MET A 289 -1.55 -11.34 -26.26
CA MET A 289 -2.04 -12.43 -25.39
C MET A 289 -3.06 -13.27 -26.15
N ILE A 290 -2.87 -14.58 -26.12
CA ILE A 290 -3.84 -15.56 -26.58
C ILE A 290 -4.88 -15.76 -25.47
N LEU A 291 -6.14 -15.34 -25.71
CA LEU A 291 -7.24 -15.45 -24.75
C LEU A 291 -7.96 -16.82 -24.86
N ALA A 292 -7.20 -17.90 -24.69
CA ALA A 292 -7.79 -19.26 -24.61
C ALA A 292 -8.49 -19.46 -23.27
N ASN A 293 -9.68 -18.90 -23.14
CA ASN A 293 -10.46 -18.91 -21.90
C ASN A 293 -11.08 -20.27 -21.60
N ARG A 294 -11.47 -20.47 -20.34
CA ARG A 294 -12.13 -21.71 -19.90
C ARG A 294 -13.40 -21.99 -20.75
N GLY A 295 -13.49 -23.23 -21.22
CA GLY A 295 -14.60 -23.67 -22.05
C GLY A 295 -14.46 -23.35 -23.56
N ILE A 296 -13.28 -22.81 -23.96
CA ILE A 296 -13.00 -22.66 -25.40
C ILE A 296 -12.93 -24.03 -26.07
N ASP A 297 -13.57 -24.16 -27.20
CA ASP A 297 -13.36 -25.33 -28.10
C ASP A 297 -12.14 -25.03 -28.98
N ILE A 298 -10.96 -25.49 -28.52
CA ILE A 298 -9.70 -25.20 -29.16
C ILE A 298 -9.58 -25.78 -30.58
N HIS A 299 -10.42 -26.78 -30.92
CA HIS A 299 -10.42 -27.39 -32.26
C HIS A 299 -10.97 -26.46 -33.36
N TYR A 300 -11.66 -25.38 -32.99
CA TYR A 300 -11.97 -24.29 -33.92
C TYR A 300 -10.79 -23.32 -34.16
N TYR A 301 -9.65 -23.53 -33.50
CA TYR A 301 -8.46 -22.68 -33.54
C TYR A 301 -7.21 -23.52 -33.73
N ASN A 302 -7.15 -24.31 -34.82
CA ASN A 302 -6.06 -25.27 -35.05
C ASN A 302 -4.70 -24.61 -35.08
N CYS A 303 -4.57 -23.40 -35.63
CA CYS A 303 -3.30 -22.64 -35.64
C CYS A 303 -2.85 -22.25 -34.24
N ILE A 304 -3.76 -21.98 -33.28
CA ILE A 304 -3.41 -21.76 -31.87
C ILE A 304 -3.08 -23.09 -31.18
N LEU A 305 -3.84 -24.15 -31.45
CA LEU A 305 -3.57 -25.46 -30.89
C LEU A 305 -2.17 -25.97 -31.29
N GLU A 306 -1.77 -25.80 -32.52
CA GLU A 306 -0.42 -26.13 -33.01
C GLU A 306 0.65 -25.36 -32.23
N HIS A 307 0.47 -24.04 -32.02
CA HIS A 307 1.37 -23.23 -31.23
C HIS A 307 1.45 -23.71 -29.78
N LEU A 308 0.30 -23.94 -29.11
CA LEU A 308 0.25 -24.38 -27.70
C LEU A 308 0.80 -25.80 -27.50
N ASN A 309 0.71 -26.68 -28.51
CA ASN A 309 1.26 -28.03 -28.44
C ASN A 309 2.76 -28.06 -28.17
N SER A 310 3.51 -27.06 -28.65
CA SER A 310 4.97 -26.94 -28.37
C SER A 310 5.27 -26.71 -26.88
N PHE A 311 4.28 -26.30 -26.09
CA PHE A 311 4.38 -26.04 -24.65
C PHE A 311 3.58 -27.02 -23.81
N LYS A 312 2.98 -28.06 -24.41
CA LYS A 312 1.99 -28.94 -23.76
C LYS A 312 2.49 -29.54 -22.45
N GLU A 313 3.70 -30.07 -22.42
CA GLU A 313 4.28 -30.69 -21.21
C GLU A 313 4.36 -29.70 -20.03
N SER A 314 4.75 -28.44 -20.29
CA SER A 314 4.81 -27.40 -19.26
C SER A 314 3.42 -26.93 -18.83
N LEU A 315 2.49 -26.88 -19.77
CA LEU A 315 1.11 -26.47 -19.53
C LEU A 315 0.32 -27.48 -18.70
N GLU A 316 0.59 -28.77 -18.87
CA GLU A 316 -0.02 -29.87 -18.10
C GLU A 316 0.46 -29.89 -16.63
N LYS A 317 1.69 -29.39 -16.34
CA LYS A 317 2.25 -29.32 -14.99
C LYS A 317 1.70 -28.15 -14.15
N ARG A 318 0.90 -27.25 -14.74
CA ARG A 318 0.33 -26.09 -14.02
C ARG A 318 -0.70 -26.52 -12.98
N ALA A 319 -0.68 -25.86 -11.82
CA ALA A 319 -1.72 -26.02 -10.81
C ALA A 319 -3.09 -25.51 -11.28
N GLY A 320 -4.16 -26.13 -10.83
CA GLY A 320 -5.55 -25.71 -11.09
C GLY A 320 -6.34 -26.74 -11.90
N ASN A 321 -7.61 -26.41 -12.18
CA ASN A 321 -8.56 -27.31 -12.86
C ASN A 321 -8.82 -26.92 -14.32
N GLN A 322 -7.99 -26.04 -14.92
CA GLN A 322 -8.07 -25.67 -16.33
C GLN A 322 -7.57 -26.82 -17.21
N LYS A 323 -8.09 -26.90 -18.43
CA LYS A 323 -7.49 -27.75 -19.46
C LYS A 323 -6.10 -27.22 -19.81
N TRP A 324 -5.19 -28.06 -20.28
CA TRP A 324 -3.79 -27.68 -20.55
C TRP A 324 -3.66 -26.49 -21.51
N TYR A 325 -4.59 -26.29 -22.42
CA TYR A 325 -4.62 -25.18 -23.39
C TYR A 325 -5.38 -23.94 -22.91
N GLU A 326 -6.02 -24.00 -21.74
CA GLU A 326 -6.76 -22.85 -21.19
C GLU A 326 -5.88 -21.98 -20.29
N LEU A 327 -6.24 -20.69 -20.18
CA LEU A 327 -5.64 -19.78 -19.20
C LEU A 327 -5.89 -20.26 -17.76
N GLN A 328 -4.91 -20.09 -16.85
CA GLN A 328 -5.03 -20.55 -15.46
C GLN A 328 -6.18 -19.86 -14.71
N ALA A 329 -6.27 -18.52 -14.83
CA ALA A 329 -7.37 -17.75 -14.28
C ALA A 329 -8.14 -17.06 -15.41
N SER A 330 -9.02 -17.83 -16.04
CA SER A 330 -9.87 -17.34 -17.13
C SER A 330 -10.91 -16.36 -16.61
N PRO A 331 -10.93 -15.11 -17.11
CA PRO A 331 -11.99 -14.18 -16.80
C PRO A 331 -13.31 -14.63 -17.46
N SER A 332 -14.45 -14.33 -16.81
CA SER A 332 -15.75 -14.52 -17.43
C SER A 332 -15.90 -13.67 -18.70
N LYS A 333 -16.80 -14.05 -19.61
CA LYS A 333 -17.10 -13.28 -20.83
C LYS A 333 -17.45 -11.82 -20.51
N GLU A 334 -18.23 -11.60 -19.45
CA GLU A 334 -18.55 -10.24 -18.98
C GLU A 334 -17.30 -9.45 -18.55
N LYS A 335 -16.40 -10.10 -17.80
CA LYS A 335 -15.15 -9.46 -17.37
C LYS A 335 -14.26 -9.12 -18.56
N ILE A 336 -14.18 -9.99 -19.57
CA ILE A 336 -13.42 -9.68 -20.79
C ILE A 336 -14.01 -8.44 -21.48
N ASN A 337 -15.33 -8.38 -21.65
CA ASN A 337 -16.00 -7.23 -22.26
C ASN A 337 -15.70 -5.92 -21.48
N LEU A 338 -15.60 -6.00 -20.15
CA LEU A 338 -15.20 -4.84 -19.33
C LEU A 338 -13.72 -4.49 -19.54
N LEU A 339 -12.84 -5.49 -19.59
CA LEU A 339 -11.41 -5.27 -19.84
C LEU A 339 -11.13 -4.69 -21.23
N LEU A 340 -12.01 -4.91 -22.19
CA LEU A 340 -11.97 -4.34 -23.54
C LEU A 340 -12.73 -3.01 -23.68
N MET A 341 -12.85 -2.23 -22.59
CA MET A 341 -13.33 -0.85 -22.60
C MET A 341 -12.18 0.10 -22.27
N ASP A 342 -12.34 1.40 -22.59
CA ASP A 342 -11.41 2.45 -22.13
C ASP A 342 -11.32 2.47 -20.61
N LYS A 343 -10.13 2.58 -20.09
CA LYS A 343 -9.84 2.39 -18.66
C LYS A 343 -8.57 3.10 -18.22
N ILE A 344 -8.37 3.24 -16.92
CA ILE A 344 -7.09 3.62 -16.33
C ILE A 344 -6.36 2.34 -15.91
N GLY A 345 -5.13 2.17 -16.39
CA GLY A 345 -4.23 1.09 -15.98
C GLY A 345 -3.21 1.58 -14.96
N TYR A 346 -2.85 0.72 -14.00
CA TYR A 346 -1.74 0.95 -13.10
C TYR A 346 -1.01 -0.36 -12.76
N SER A 347 0.25 -0.23 -12.34
CA SER A 347 1.09 -1.36 -11.97
C SER A 347 0.92 -1.72 -10.49
N ASP A 348 1.18 -2.98 -10.15
CA ASP A 348 1.34 -3.43 -8.76
C ASP A 348 2.58 -2.84 -8.07
N ILE A 349 3.50 -2.24 -8.82
CA ILE A 349 4.70 -1.59 -8.30
C ILE A 349 4.75 -0.13 -8.77
N GLY A 350 4.88 0.79 -7.81
CA GLY A 350 4.93 2.22 -8.07
C GLY A 350 3.54 2.86 -8.12
N PHE A 351 3.53 4.19 -8.18
CA PHE A 351 2.30 5.00 -8.19
C PHE A 351 2.22 5.77 -9.51
N ARG A 352 1.75 5.11 -10.55
CA ARG A 352 1.64 5.65 -11.92
C ARG A 352 0.37 5.13 -12.55
N PHE A 353 -0.40 6.02 -13.19
CA PHE A 353 -1.67 5.73 -13.81
C PHE A 353 -1.64 6.18 -15.26
N GLY A 354 -1.97 5.28 -16.19
CA GLY A 354 -2.01 5.53 -17.62
C GLY A 354 -3.40 5.33 -18.19
N TYR A 355 -3.79 6.13 -19.17
CA TYR A 355 -4.99 5.87 -19.97
C TYR A 355 -4.72 4.70 -20.92
N ILE A 356 -5.59 3.70 -20.88
CA ILE A 356 -5.47 2.48 -21.68
C ILE A 356 -6.70 2.34 -22.60
N PRO A 357 -6.50 2.32 -23.93
CA PRO A 357 -7.58 2.11 -24.89
C PRO A 357 -8.24 0.73 -24.77
N GLN A 358 -9.41 0.62 -25.37
CA GLN A 358 -10.30 -0.55 -25.25
C GLN A 358 -9.66 -1.86 -25.74
N GLU A 359 -8.79 -1.84 -26.75
CA GLU A 359 -8.21 -3.05 -27.37
C GLU A 359 -7.22 -3.80 -26.46
N PHE A 360 -6.64 -3.13 -25.47
CA PHE A 360 -5.60 -3.71 -24.64
C PHE A 360 -6.14 -4.53 -23.47
N VAL A 361 -5.51 -5.68 -23.22
CA VAL A 361 -5.64 -6.43 -21.96
C VAL A 361 -4.37 -6.28 -21.13
N GLY A 362 -4.37 -6.75 -19.90
CA GLY A 362 -3.19 -6.69 -19.02
C GLY A 362 -2.84 -8.04 -18.42
N LEU A 363 -1.56 -8.25 -18.15
CA LEU A 363 -1.08 -9.32 -17.30
C LEU A 363 -1.48 -9.08 -15.83
N ASN A 364 -1.36 -10.09 -15.01
CA ASN A 364 -1.67 -10.08 -13.58
C ASN A 364 -0.88 -9.06 -12.74
N THR A 365 0.13 -8.39 -13.31
CA THR A 365 0.88 -7.27 -12.73
C THR A 365 0.25 -5.90 -13.03
N VAL A 366 -0.82 -5.87 -13.82
CA VAL A 366 -1.59 -4.66 -14.16
C VAL A 366 -2.94 -4.72 -13.50
N TYR A 367 -3.39 -3.59 -12.97
CA TYR A 367 -4.75 -3.38 -12.49
C TYR A 367 -5.43 -2.33 -13.35
N PHE A 368 -6.75 -2.44 -13.48
CA PHE A 368 -7.56 -1.55 -14.29
C PHE A 368 -8.69 -0.94 -13.47
N ILE A 369 -8.82 0.38 -13.50
CA ILE A 369 -9.96 1.12 -12.98
C ILE A 369 -10.91 1.33 -14.13
N ILE A 370 -12.10 0.74 -14.06
CA ILE A 370 -13.09 0.72 -15.15
C ILE A 370 -14.38 1.36 -14.64
N PRO A 371 -14.85 2.47 -15.26
CA PRO A 371 -16.13 3.06 -14.94
C PRO A 371 -17.30 2.12 -15.29
N ASN A 372 -18.35 2.11 -14.49
CA ASN A 372 -19.57 1.34 -14.73
C ASN A 372 -20.20 1.73 -16.07
N LYS A 373 -20.90 0.76 -16.70
CA LYS A 373 -21.52 0.92 -18.04
C LYS A 373 -22.55 2.05 -18.13
N HIS A 374 -23.17 2.40 -16.99
CA HIS A 374 -24.24 3.41 -16.92
C HIS A 374 -23.75 4.85 -16.80
N ILE A 375 -22.45 5.07 -16.75
CA ILE A 375 -21.88 6.43 -16.74
C ILE A 375 -21.97 7.00 -18.16
N SER A 376 -22.70 8.11 -18.32
CA SER A 376 -22.98 8.74 -19.63
C SER A 376 -21.71 9.31 -20.30
N ASP A 377 -20.85 9.97 -19.54
CA ASP A 377 -19.59 10.53 -20.04
C ASP A 377 -18.40 9.85 -19.37
N ARG A 378 -18.11 8.64 -19.82
CA ARG A 378 -17.02 7.80 -19.30
C ARG A 378 -15.64 8.43 -19.56
N LYS A 379 -15.46 9.03 -20.74
CA LYS A 379 -14.19 9.64 -21.11
C LYS A 379 -13.83 10.78 -20.16
N ARG A 380 -14.78 11.65 -19.88
CA ARG A 380 -14.61 12.75 -18.95
C ARG A 380 -14.27 12.26 -17.53
N VAL A 381 -15.00 11.23 -17.05
CA VAL A 381 -14.71 10.62 -15.75
C VAL A 381 -13.30 10.03 -15.70
N LEU A 382 -12.88 9.32 -16.75
CA LEU A 382 -11.52 8.77 -16.84
C LEU A 382 -10.46 9.88 -16.86
N SER A 383 -10.63 10.94 -17.65
CA SER A 383 -9.69 12.06 -17.70
C SER A 383 -9.60 12.78 -16.36
N TYR A 384 -10.74 13.04 -15.70
CA TYR A 384 -10.75 13.64 -14.37
C TYR A 384 -10.03 12.79 -13.34
N LEU A 385 -10.38 11.50 -13.23
CA LEU A 385 -9.74 10.54 -12.32
C LEU A 385 -8.24 10.43 -12.61
N LEU A 386 -7.85 10.38 -13.87
CA LEU A 386 -6.45 10.25 -14.27
C LEU A 386 -5.61 11.46 -13.83
N GLY A 387 -6.16 12.67 -13.94
CA GLY A 387 -5.52 13.89 -13.46
C GLY A 387 -5.30 13.87 -11.96
N LEU A 388 -6.32 13.52 -11.17
CA LEU A 388 -6.20 13.46 -9.72
C LEU A 388 -5.27 12.34 -9.27
N LEU A 389 -5.43 11.13 -9.80
CA LEU A 389 -4.61 9.97 -9.43
C LEU A 389 -3.11 10.18 -9.71
N ASN A 390 -2.76 10.95 -10.75
CA ASN A 390 -1.37 11.31 -11.03
C ASN A 390 -0.90 12.58 -10.31
N SER A 391 -1.75 13.30 -9.56
CA SER A 391 -1.37 14.52 -8.86
C SER A 391 -0.41 14.26 -7.70
N ARG A 392 0.38 15.30 -7.36
CA ARG A 392 1.29 15.25 -6.20
C ARG A 392 0.52 15.04 -4.89
N LEU A 393 -0.66 15.66 -4.74
CA LEU A 393 -1.48 15.53 -3.54
C LEU A 393 -1.93 14.09 -3.29
N ILE A 394 -2.52 13.43 -4.29
CA ILE A 394 -3.00 12.05 -4.14
C ILE A 394 -1.83 11.08 -4.00
N LYS A 395 -0.71 11.33 -4.65
CA LYS A 395 0.53 10.59 -4.45
C LYS A 395 1.04 10.75 -3.01
N PHE A 396 1.07 11.96 -2.46
CA PHE A 396 1.43 12.23 -1.07
C PHE A 396 0.49 11.48 -0.10
N TYR A 397 -0.83 11.59 -0.30
CA TYR A 397 -1.82 10.87 0.51
C TYR A 397 -1.58 9.34 0.47
N TYR A 398 -1.39 8.78 -0.70
CA TYR A 398 -1.11 7.35 -0.88
C TYR A 398 0.12 6.91 -0.09
N TYR A 399 1.26 7.58 -0.25
CA TYR A 399 2.49 7.22 0.45
C TYR A 399 2.43 7.46 1.96
N SER A 400 1.59 8.38 2.42
CA SER A 400 1.36 8.62 3.85
C SER A 400 0.40 7.61 4.48
N THR A 401 -0.32 6.79 3.69
CA THR A 401 -1.32 5.81 4.17
C THR A 401 -0.97 4.37 3.79
N ALA A 402 -0.33 4.13 2.65
CA ALA A 402 0.04 2.80 2.19
C ALA A 402 1.24 2.24 2.96
N GLN A 403 1.24 0.93 3.19
CA GLN A 403 2.42 0.23 3.72
C GLN A 403 3.59 0.35 2.72
N VAL A 404 4.66 1.00 3.13
CA VAL A 404 5.92 1.02 2.38
C VAL A 404 6.57 -0.35 2.51
N LEU A 405 6.78 -1.03 1.39
CA LEU A 405 7.63 -2.23 1.36
C LEU A 405 9.09 -1.80 1.46
N SER A 406 9.91 -2.64 2.11
CA SER A 406 11.37 -2.45 2.13
C SER A 406 11.88 -2.12 0.73
N ASN A 407 12.74 -1.11 0.60
CA ASN A 407 13.32 -0.56 -0.64
C ASN A 407 12.50 0.55 -1.33
N LYS A 408 11.73 1.35 -0.60
CA LYS A 408 10.97 2.49 -1.14
C LYS A 408 9.94 2.12 -2.23
N THR A 409 9.57 0.83 -2.34
CA THR A 409 8.62 0.34 -3.32
C THR A 409 7.29 0.05 -2.63
N THR A 410 6.24 0.76 -3.01
CA THR A 410 4.87 0.47 -2.56
C THR A 410 4.20 -0.48 -3.53
N ARG A 411 3.47 -1.48 -3.03
CA ARG A 411 2.60 -2.28 -3.88
C ARG A 411 1.25 -1.58 -4.04
N GLY A 412 0.87 -1.34 -5.30
CA GLY A 412 -0.44 -0.78 -5.68
C GLY A 412 -1.59 -1.77 -5.48
N PHE A 413 -1.75 -2.32 -4.27
CA PHE A 413 -2.89 -3.18 -4.00
C PHE A 413 -4.20 -2.42 -4.17
N SER A 414 -5.18 -3.04 -4.82
CA SER A 414 -6.51 -2.47 -5.05
C SER A 414 -7.13 -1.90 -3.79
N ILE A 415 -6.93 -2.55 -2.63
CA ILE A 415 -7.47 -2.12 -1.34
C ILE A 415 -7.06 -0.68 -0.95
N TYR A 416 -5.83 -0.25 -1.27
CA TYR A 416 -5.38 1.11 -0.97
C TYR A 416 -5.84 2.10 -2.04
N ILE A 417 -5.87 1.68 -3.30
CA ILE A 417 -6.33 2.53 -4.40
C ILE A 417 -7.84 2.78 -4.30
N GLU A 418 -8.62 1.79 -3.89
CA GLU A 418 -10.06 1.92 -3.66
C GLU A 418 -10.44 2.93 -2.58
N THR A 419 -9.54 3.19 -1.62
CA THR A 419 -9.77 4.14 -0.53
C THR A 419 -9.29 5.55 -0.82
N LEU A 420 -8.63 5.81 -1.96
CA LEU A 420 -8.15 7.15 -2.30
C LEU A 420 -9.32 8.16 -2.30
N PRO A 421 -9.19 9.26 -1.53
CA PRO A 421 -10.25 10.25 -1.39
C PRO A 421 -10.28 11.20 -2.60
N ILE A 422 -11.20 10.97 -3.51
CA ILE A 422 -11.37 11.74 -4.75
C ILE A 422 -12.62 12.62 -4.65
N PRO A 423 -12.53 13.97 -4.83
CA PRO A 423 -13.67 14.87 -4.74
C PRO A 423 -14.70 14.60 -5.83
N PRO A 424 -15.99 14.47 -5.50
CA PRO A 424 -17.04 14.35 -6.51
C PRO A 424 -17.16 15.65 -7.33
N ILE A 425 -17.52 15.52 -8.61
CA ILE A 425 -17.83 16.68 -9.44
C ILE A 425 -19.20 17.22 -9.02
N THR A 426 -19.24 18.47 -8.60
CA THR A 426 -20.43 19.22 -8.16
C THR A 426 -20.57 20.48 -9.01
N GLN A 427 -21.73 21.16 -8.96
CA GLN A 427 -21.91 22.43 -9.66
C GLN A 427 -20.85 23.48 -9.24
N GLN A 428 -20.44 23.48 -7.98
CA GLN A 428 -19.48 24.44 -7.45
C GLN A 428 -18.07 24.23 -7.99
N ASN A 429 -17.61 22.98 -8.11
CA ASN A 429 -16.25 22.65 -8.55
C ASN A 429 -16.15 22.26 -10.03
N GLN A 430 -17.27 22.23 -10.74
CA GLN A 430 -17.36 21.92 -12.16
C GLN A 430 -16.33 22.67 -13.02
N PRO A 431 -16.14 24.00 -12.87
CA PRO A 431 -15.17 24.73 -13.70
C PRO A 431 -13.72 24.23 -13.49
N ILE A 432 -13.36 23.85 -12.25
CA ILE A 432 -12.03 23.29 -11.96
C ILE A 432 -11.90 21.90 -12.55
N ALA A 433 -12.92 21.07 -12.40
CA ALA A 433 -12.94 19.73 -12.99
C ALA A 433 -12.78 19.75 -14.51
N ASP A 434 -13.47 20.67 -15.19
CA ASP A 434 -13.38 20.85 -16.65
C ASP A 434 -11.99 21.29 -17.10
N GLN A 435 -11.34 22.17 -16.34
CA GLN A 435 -9.96 22.56 -16.62
C GLN A 435 -8.99 21.39 -16.45
N ILE A 436 -9.15 20.58 -15.40
CA ILE A 436 -8.34 19.36 -15.21
C ILE A 436 -8.52 18.41 -16.39
N VAL A 437 -9.77 18.12 -16.79
CA VAL A 437 -10.08 17.26 -17.95
C VAL A 437 -9.40 17.79 -19.21
N LYS A 438 -9.50 19.09 -19.49
CA LYS A 438 -8.86 19.73 -20.66
C LYS A 438 -7.35 19.55 -20.66
N LEU A 439 -6.68 19.76 -19.52
CA LEU A 439 -5.23 19.59 -19.41
C LEU A 439 -4.82 18.13 -19.57
N VAL A 440 -5.59 17.18 -19.01
CA VAL A 440 -5.35 15.75 -19.19
C VAL A 440 -5.50 15.37 -20.66
N ASP A 441 -6.53 15.84 -21.35
CA ASP A 441 -6.72 15.55 -22.78
C ASP A 441 -5.58 16.11 -23.64
N GLN A 442 -5.01 17.28 -23.27
CA GLN A 442 -3.78 17.81 -23.91
C GLN A 442 -2.58 16.88 -23.65
N ILE A 443 -2.36 16.45 -22.42
CA ILE A 443 -1.27 15.51 -22.10
C ILE A 443 -1.44 14.20 -22.89
N LEU A 444 -2.66 13.64 -22.94
CA LEU A 444 -2.93 12.42 -23.69
C LEU A 444 -2.65 12.59 -25.20
N SER A 445 -3.00 13.74 -25.76
CA SER A 445 -2.71 14.06 -27.17
C SER A 445 -1.20 14.11 -27.45
N ILE A 446 -0.45 14.80 -26.59
CA ILE A 446 1.01 14.91 -26.70
C ILE A 446 1.66 13.52 -26.56
N LYS A 447 1.28 12.76 -25.51
CA LYS A 447 1.85 11.43 -25.24
C LYS A 447 1.48 10.39 -26.28
N LYS A 448 0.37 10.56 -27.00
CA LYS A 448 0.01 9.71 -28.14
C LYS A 448 0.94 9.91 -29.33
N GLN A 449 1.41 11.14 -29.56
CA GLN A 449 2.36 11.48 -30.63
C GLN A 449 3.77 11.08 -30.25
N ASN A 450 4.21 11.44 -29.05
CA ASN A 450 5.51 11.11 -28.51
C ASN A 450 5.37 10.74 -27.00
N PRO A 451 5.43 9.44 -26.64
CA PRO A 451 5.33 8.99 -25.25
C PRO A 451 6.39 9.58 -24.31
N ASP A 452 7.54 9.96 -24.82
CA ASP A 452 8.67 10.46 -24.03
C ASP A 452 8.68 12.01 -23.94
N GLU A 453 7.73 12.71 -24.59
CA GLU A 453 7.62 14.18 -24.57
C GLU A 453 7.39 14.71 -23.14
N ASP A 454 8.05 15.83 -22.80
CA ASP A 454 7.89 16.44 -21.47
C ASP A 454 6.56 17.19 -21.34
N THR A 455 5.72 16.72 -20.40
CA THR A 455 4.43 17.32 -20.07
C THR A 455 4.40 17.92 -18.66
N SER A 456 5.55 18.07 -18.02
CA SER A 456 5.67 18.51 -16.63
C SER A 456 5.03 19.88 -16.35
N HIS A 457 5.00 20.78 -17.35
CA HIS A 457 4.36 22.08 -17.22
C HIS A 457 2.82 21.97 -17.12
N LEU A 458 2.18 21.05 -17.87
CA LEU A 458 0.74 20.79 -17.78
C LEU A 458 0.40 20.06 -16.46
N GLU A 459 1.27 19.14 -16.06
CA GLU A 459 1.10 18.40 -14.81
C GLU A 459 1.16 19.32 -13.58
N LYS A 460 2.06 20.33 -13.59
CA LYS A 460 2.10 21.36 -12.55
C LYS A 460 0.81 22.21 -12.53
N GLN A 461 0.20 22.51 -13.68
CA GLN A 461 -1.08 23.20 -13.72
C GLN A 461 -2.19 22.33 -13.13
N ILE A 462 -2.20 21.02 -13.41
CA ILE A 462 -3.14 20.08 -12.79
C ILE A 462 -2.95 20.07 -11.26
N ASP A 463 -1.72 20.00 -10.76
CA ASP A 463 -1.43 20.03 -9.33
C ASP A 463 -2.02 21.30 -8.66
N GLN A 464 -1.87 22.49 -9.28
CA GLN A 464 -2.44 23.74 -8.78
C GLN A 464 -3.98 23.71 -8.74
N LEU A 465 -4.62 23.13 -9.76
CA LEU A 465 -6.07 22.97 -9.77
C LEU A 465 -6.55 21.96 -8.72
N VAL A 466 -5.78 20.89 -8.50
CA VAL A 466 -6.06 19.91 -7.46
C VAL A 466 -5.93 20.54 -6.08
N TYR A 467 -4.89 21.33 -5.80
CA TYR A 467 -4.76 22.06 -4.53
C TYR A 467 -5.97 22.97 -4.26
N LYS A 468 -6.44 23.70 -5.28
CA LYS A 468 -7.67 24.51 -5.19
C LYS A 468 -8.91 23.67 -4.93
N LEU A 469 -9.00 22.50 -5.57
CA LEU A 469 -10.12 21.56 -5.42
C LEU A 469 -10.27 21.05 -3.99
N TYR A 470 -9.14 20.91 -3.26
CA TYR A 470 -9.11 20.51 -1.85
C TYR A 470 -9.00 21.71 -0.89
N ASP A 471 -9.09 22.95 -1.41
CA ASP A 471 -9.00 24.18 -0.62
C ASP A 471 -7.74 24.24 0.25
N LEU A 472 -6.57 23.90 -0.34
CA LEU A 472 -5.30 23.87 0.39
C LEU A 472 -4.70 25.27 0.51
N THR A 473 -4.16 25.57 1.69
CA THR A 473 -3.36 26.76 1.93
C THR A 473 -1.93 26.59 1.41
N GLU A 474 -1.20 27.70 1.24
CA GLU A 474 0.20 27.67 0.82
C GLU A 474 1.11 26.89 1.80
N GLU A 475 0.79 26.92 3.09
CA GLU A 475 1.52 26.15 4.11
C GLU A 475 1.26 24.66 3.98
N GLU A 476 0.02 24.24 3.71
CA GLU A 476 -0.34 22.85 3.46
C GLU A 476 0.31 22.33 2.16
N ILE A 477 0.41 23.15 1.12
CA ILE A 477 1.08 22.80 -0.14
C ILE A 477 2.59 22.57 0.06
N LYS A 478 3.23 23.27 1.01
CA LYS A 478 4.66 23.05 1.33
C LYS A 478 4.93 21.69 2.00
N ILE A 479 3.91 21.05 2.55
CA ILE A 479 4.01 19.71 3.17
C ILE A 479 4.01 18.60 2.10
N ILE A 480 3.40 18.85 0.94
CA ILE A 480 3.23 17.93 -0.21
C ILE A 480 4.50 17.93 -1.09
#